data_0ea61c21f5901599b773188e42d66fde
#
_entry.id   0ea61c21f5901599b773188e42d66fde
#
_cell.length_a   1.000
_cell.length_b   1.000
_cell.length_c   1.000
_cell.angle_alpha   90.00
_cell.angle_beta   90.00
_cell.angle_gamma   90.00
#
_symmetry.space_group_name_H-M   'P 1'
#
loop_
_entity.id
_entity.type
_entity.pdbx_description
1 polymer ?
#
loop_
_entity_poly.entity_id
_entity_poly.type
_entity_poly.pdbx_seq_one_letter_code
_entity_poly.pdbx_strand_id
1 'polypeptide(L)'
;MIPELMVQQQVENVWQHMVGVICLNLTDRKQVKPVLTELFKMTPTPEEFLRVWDHDTLSDFIKPLGMFNIRAHRIMRMTHDILKWDGEDATKLFGIGKYGSDSYRIFYLNDIPTDVTDKQLKKYIAGIK
;
A
#
# COMPACT_ATOMS: atom_id res chain seq x y z
N MET A 1 17.40 -15.14 -0.99
CA MET A 1 16.89 -13.90 -0.43
C MET A 1 15.63 -13.46 -1.19
N ILE A 2 14.62 -13.11 -0.50
CA ILE A 2 13.39 -12.62 -1.11
C ILE A 2 13.67 -11.31 -1.82
N PRO A 3 13.19 -11.12 -3.06
CA PRO A 3 13.35 -9.83 -3.74
C PRO A 3 12.84 -8.68 -2.87
N GLU A 4 13.55 -7.58 -2.92
CA GLU A 4 13.22 -6.42 -2.12
C GLU A 4 11.95 -5.75 -2.61
N LEU A 5 10.85 -6.06 -1.97
CA LEU A 5 9.58 -5.38 -2.17
C LEU A 5 9.46 -4.35 -1.06
N MET A 6 9.61 -3.08 -1.41
CA MET A 6 9.63 -2.00 -0.43
C MET A 6 8.41 -2.04 0.49
N VAL A 7 7.25 -2.33 -0.06
CA VAL A 7 6.01 -2.39 0.71
C VAL A 7 6.13 -3.43 1.82
N GLN A 8 6.58 -4.65 1.48
CA GLN A 8 6.73 -5.72 2.46
C GLN A 8 7.76 -5.38 3.54
N GLN A 9 8.87 -4.73 3.15
CA GLN A 9 9.98 -4.45 4.07
C GLN A 9 9.71 -3.30 5.02
N GLN A 10 8.84 -2.38 4.64
CA GLN A 10 8.62 -1.13 5.35
C GLN A 10 7.41 -1.16 6.28
N VAL A 11 6.51 -2.11 6.10
CA VAL A 11 5.18 -2.04 6.73
C VAL A 11 5.02 -3.01 7.88
N GLU A 12 4.16 -2.64 8.83
CA GLU A 12 3.85 -3.42 10.02
C GLU A 12 2.44 -4.02 9.98
N ASN A 13 1.56 -3.54 9.10
CA ASN A 13 0.19 -4.03 9.01
C ASN A 13 -0.35 -3.90 7.60
N VAL A 14 -1.51 -4.51 7.35
CA VAL A 14 -2.12 -4.54 6.02
C VAL A 14 -2.45 -3.14 5.51
N TRP A 15 -2.94 -2.26 6.38
CA TRP A 15 -3.24 -0.88 5.98
C TRP A 15 -2.01 -0.16 5.45
N GLN A 16 -0.89 -0.27 6.16
CA GLN A 16 0.38 0.34 5.69
C GLN A 16 0.79 -0.25 4.34
N HIS A 17 0.62 -1.55 4.16
CA HIS A 17 0.90 -2.21 2.89
C HIS A 17 0.08 -1.57 1.75
N MET A 18 -1.21 -1.36 1.97
CA MET A 18 -2.09 -0.80 0.95
C MET A 18 -1.79 0.67 0.67
N VAL A 19 -1.40 1.45 1.67
CA VAL A 19 -0.92 2.82 1.45
C VAL A 19 0.31 2.79 0.54
N GLY A 20 1.23 1.88 0.80
CA GLY A 20 2.42 1.71 -0.05
C GLY A 20 2.08 1.36 -1.49
N VAL A 21 1.12 0.48 -1.69
CA VAL A 21 0.65 0.10 -3.03
C VAL A 21 0.15 1.34 -3.79
N ILE A 22 -0.66 2.16 -3.15
CA ILE A 22 -1.20 3.37 -3.77
C ILE A 22 -0.08 4.34 -4.15
N CYS A 23 0.89 4.54 -3.25
CA CYS A 23 1.97 5.49 -3.47
C CYS A 23 2.99 5.01 -4.51
N LEU A 24 3.21 3.69 -4.61
CA LEU A 24 4.17 3.14 -5.56
C LEU A 24 3.67 3.11 -7.00
N ASN A 25 2.40 3.31 -7.21
CA ASN A 25 1.85 3.37 -8.56
C ASN A 25 2.40 4.64 -9.26
N LEU A 26 3.24 4.44 -10.28
CA LEU A 26 3.87 5.50 -11.08
C LEU A 26 4.87 6.38 -10.31
N THR A 27 5.33 5.97 -9.14
CA THR A 27 6.35 6.71 -8.38
C THR A 27 7.43 5.75 -7.88
N ASP A 28 8.69 6.17 -8.02
CA ASP A 28 9.85 5.38 -7.63
C ASP A 28 9.86 5.16 -6.11
N ARG A 29 10.17 3.94 -5.68
CA ARG A 29 10.27 3.60 -4.27
C ARG A 29 11.28 4.45 -3.50
N LYS A 30 12.31 4.95 -4.15
CA LYS A 30 13.29 5.86 -3.52
C LYS A 30 12.66 7.15 -3.04
N GLN A 31 11.64 7.62 -3.74
CA GLN A 31 10.90 8.81 -3.36
C GLN A 31 9.81 8.48 -2.32
N VAL A 32 9.21 7.30 -2.43
CA VAL A 32 8.09 6.88 -1.57
C VAL A 32 8.57 6.52 -0.17
N LYS A 33 9.68 5.81 -0.06
CA LYS A 33 10.15 5.26 1.21
C LYS A 33 10.30 6.31 2.33
N PRO A 34 11.01 7.46 2.11
CA PRO A 34 11.15 8.44 3.19
C PRO A 34 9.81 9.03 3.64
N VAL A 35 8.92 9.28 2.70
CA VAL A 35 7.61 9.88 2.98
C VAL A 35 6.76 8.91 3.80
N LEU A 36 6.70 7.64 3.41
CA LEU A 36 5.92 6.65 4.14
C LEU A 36 6.52 6.34 5.51
N THR A 37 7.84 6.34 5.64
CA THR A 37 8.49 6.16 6.93
C THR A 37 8.01 7.20 7.93
N GLU A 38 7.98 8.47 7.54
CA GLU A 38 7.50 9.55 8.41
C GLU A 38 5.99 9.44 8.66
N LEU A 39 5.20 9.14 7.63
CA LEU A 39 3.76 9.01 7.78
C LEU A 39 3.40 7.93 8.80
N PHE A 40 4.01 6.76 8.70
CA PHE A 40 3.70 5.63 9.59
C PHE A 40 4.27 5.83 11.00
N LYS A 41 5.32 6.63 11.13
CA LYS A 41 5.85 7.00 12.42
C LYS A 41 4.87 7.91 13.18
N MET A 42 4.23 8.82 12.46
CA MET A 42 3.26 9.76 13.03
C MET A 42 1.93 9.07 13.32
N THR A 43 1.45 8.23 12.40
CA THR A 43 0.17 7.55 12.51
C THR A 43 0.30 6.11 11.99
N PRO A 44 0.67 5.17 12.88
CA PRO A 44 0.96 3.79 12.44
C PRO A 44 -0.27 2.92 12.15
N THR A 45 -1.47 3.35 12.58
CA THR A 45 -2.71 2.58 12.38
C THR A 45 -3.73 3.39 11.60
N PRO A 46 -4.68 2.74 10.92
CA PRO A 46 -5.72 3.47 10.18
C PRO A 46 -6.60 4.34 11.08
N GLU A 47 -6.86 3.92 12.32
CA GLU A 47 -7.66 4.71 13.27
C GLU A 47 -6.95 6.01 13.64
N GLU A 48 -5.65 5.94 13.95
CA GLU A 48 -4.85 7.12 14.26
C GLU A 48 -4.73 8.03 13.04
N PHE A 49 -4.56 7.43 11.86
CA PHE A 49 -4.46 8.16 10.61
C PHE A 49 -5.69 9.04 10.39
N LEU A 50 -6.88 8.48 10.56
CA LEU A 50 -8.12 9.23 10.34
C LEU A 50 -8.36 10.33 11.37
N ARG A 51 -7.75 10.23 12.55
CA ARG A 51 -7.84 11.29 13.57
C ARG A 51 -6.93 12.47 13.27
N VAL A 52 -5.80 12.23 12.61
CA VAL A 52 -4.77 13.25 12.39
C VAL A 52 -4.89 13.90 11.01
N TRP A 53 -5.16 13.11 9.97
CA TRP A 53 -5.11 13.57 8.59
C TRP A 53 -6.50 13.78 8.00
N ASP A 54 -6.64 14.86 7.23
CA ASP A 54 -7.73 15.01 6.27
C ASP A 54 -7.12 15.06 4.87
N HIS A 55 -7.97 15.24 3.85
CA HIS A 55 -7.51 15.27 2.47
C HIS A 55 -6.45 16.35 2.23
N ASP A 56 -6.68 17.55 2.73
CA ASP A 56 -5.80 18.68 2.44
C ASP A 56 -4.45 18.56 3.13
N THR A 57 -4.44 18.18 4.41
CA THR A 57 -3.18 18.02 5.14
C THR A 57 -2.37 16.84 4.61
N LEU A 58 -3.03 15.74 4.26
CA LEU A 58 -2.36 14.60 3.66
C LEU A 58 -1.80 14.95 2.29
N SER A 59 -2.58 15.63 1.46
CA SER A 59 -2.16 16.08 0.14
C SER A 59 -0.88 16.91 0.22
N ASP A 60 -0.82 17.85 1.15
CA ASP A 60 0.37 18.66 1.38
C ASP A 60 1.56 17.80 1.80
N PHE A 61 1.35 16.84 2.68
CA PHE A 61 2.42 15.99 3.19
C PHE A 61 3.03 15.11 2.10
N ILE A 62 2.20 14.53 1.24
CA ILE A 62 2.68 13.63 0.17
C ILE A 62 3.00 14.36 -1.13
N LYS A 63 2.96 15.68 -1.12
CA LYS A 63 3.22 16.51 -2.31
C LYS A 63 4.51 16.14 -3.05
N PRO A 64 5.62 15.83 -2.37
CA PRO A 64 6.85 15.43 -3.08
C PRO A 64 6.70 14.18 -3.96
N LEU A 65 5.69 13.36 -3.72
CA LEU A 65 5.46 12.16 -4.52
C LEU A 65 4.79 12.43 -5.87
N GLY A 66 4.25 13.64 -6.06
CA GLY A 66 3.42 13.95 -7.23
C GLY A 66 2.04 13.31 -7.12
N MET A 67 1.14 13.68 -8.02
CA MET A 67 -0.23 13.18 -8.03
C MET A 67 -0.89 13.23 -6.65
N PHE A 68 -0.55 14.25 -5.87
CA PHE A 68 -0.85 14.27 -4.44
C PHE A 68 -2.34 14.39 -4.14
N ASN A 69 -3.11 15.13 -4.93
CA ASN A 69 -4.56 15.26 -4.71
C ASN A 69 -5.27 13.93 -4.90
N ILE A 70 -4.97 13.23 -6.00
CA ILE A 70 -5.63 11.97 -6.30
C ILE A 70 -5.17 10.86 -5.36
N ARG A 71 -3.88 10.87 -4.98
CA ARG A 71 -3.36 9.89 -4.04
C ARG A 71 -3.91 10.10 -2.64
N ALA A 72 -4.02 11.34 -2.18
CA ALA A 72 -4.64 11.64 -0.89
C ALA A 72 -6.08 11.13 -0.87
N HIS A 73 -6.84 11.38 -1.91
CA HIS A 73 -8.20 10.88 -2.03
C HIS A 73 -8.26 9.35 -1.95
N ARG A 74 -7.38 8.67 -2.69
CA ARG A 74 -7.34 7.21 -2.70
C ARG A 74 -6.96 6.64 -1.34
N ILE A 75 -5.96 7.23 -0.68
CA ILE A 75 -5.53 6.78 0.65
C ILE A 75 -6.64 6.97 1.67
N MET A 76 -7.29 8.13 1.67
CA MET A 76 -8.39 8.40 2.60
C MET A 76 -9.55 7.41 2.41
N ARG A 77 -9.97 7.20 1.14
CA ARG A 77 -11.07 6.27 0.83
C ARG A 77 -10.70 4.85 1.18
N MET A 78 -9.50 4.40 0.83
CA MET A 78 -9.03 3.06 1.17
C MET A 78 -8.99 2.86 2.68
N THR A 79 -8.56 3.88 3.42
CA THR A 79 -8.49 3.78 4.88
C THR A 79 -9.88 3.58 5.50
N HIS A 80 -10.89 4.30 5.01
CA HIS A 80 -12.27 4.08 5.46
C HIS A 80 -12.76 2.69 5.08
N ASP A 81 -12.44 2.23 3.88
CA ASP A 81 -12.85 0.90 3.41
C ASP A 81 -12.24 -0.22 4.26
N ILE A 82 -10.95 -0.11 4.60
CA ILE A 82 -10.26 -1.19 5.29
C ILE A 82 -10.79 -1.42 6.70
N LEU A 83 -11.34 -0.38 7.33
CA LEU A 83 -11.94 -0.51 8.66
C LEU A 83 -13.22 -1.34 8.66
N LYS A 84 -13.86 -1.51 7.50
CA LYS A 84 -15.10 -2.29 7.33
C LYS A 84 -14.89 -3.57 6.52
N TRP A 85 -13.66 -3.81 6.09
CA TRP A 85 -13.34 -4.88 5.15
C TRP A 85 -13.18 -6.21 5.89
N ASP A 86 -13.62 -7.29 5.23
CA ASP A 86 -13.59 -8.64 5.79
C ASP A 86 -12.22 -9.34 5.67
N GLY A 87 -11.28 -8.73 4.96
CA GLY A 87 -9.93 -9.30 4.81
C GLY A 87 -9.78 -10.28 3.65
N GLU A 88 -10.80 -10.48 2.82
CA GLU A 88 -10.74 -11.50 1.78
C GLU A 88 -10.31 -10.98 0.41
N ASP A 89 -11.08 -10.08 -0.19
CA ASP A 89 -10.82 -9.59 -1.54
C ASP A 89 -10.33 -8.15 -1.50
N ALA A 90 -9.04 -7.96 -1.71
CA ALA A 90 -8.43 -6.63 -1.62
C ALA A 90 -8.87 -5.69 -2.75
N THR A 91 -9.44 -6.19 -3.84
CA THR A 91 -9.96 -5.32 -4.89
C THR A 91 -11.19 -4.53 -4.44
N LYS A 92 -11.79 -4.90 -3.32
CA LYS A 92 -12.89 -4.13 -2.70
C LYS A 92 -12.39 -2.85 -2.03
N LEU A 93 -11.09 -2.75 -1.79
CA LEU A 93 -10.51 -1.54 -1.22
C LEU A 93 -10.30 -0.51 -2.32
N PHE A 94 -10.78 0.72 -2.09
CA PHE A 94 -10.68 1.77 -3.09
C PHE A 94 -9.22 2.02 -3.49
N GLY A 95 -8.94 2.09 -4.78
CA GLY A 95 -7.60 2.35 -5.30
C GLY A 95 -6.67 1.15 -5.35
N ILE A 96 -7.14 -0.03 -4.92
CA ILE A 96 -6.35 -1.26 -4.95
C ILE A 96 -6.74 -2.07 -6.17
N GLY A 97 -5.79 -2.25 -7.08
CA GLY A 97 -5.98 -3.04 -8.31
C GLY A 97 -5.32 -4.40 -8.22
N LYS A 98 -4.95 -4.94 -9.39
CA LYS A 98 -4.40 -6.29 -9.50
C LYS A 98 -3.10 -6.47 -8.70
N TYR A 99 -2.17 -5.51 -8.79
CA TYR A 99 -0.90 -5.60 -8.05
C TYR A 99 -1.16 -5.69 -6.54
N GLY A 100 -2.00 -4.80 -6.01
CA GLY A 100 -2.30 -4.80 -4.58
C GLY A 100 -3.00 -6.07 -4.13
N SER A 101 -3.96 -6.55 -4.93
CA SER A 101 -4.67 -7.80 -4.64
C SER A 101 -3.73 -9.01 -4.68
N ASP A 102 -2.88 -9.09 -5.71
CA ASP A 102 -1.92 -10.20 -5.82
C ASP A 102 -0.92 -10.17 -4.67
N SER A 103 -0.40 -8.99 -4.32
CA SER A 103 0.54 -8.86 -3.22
C SER A 103 -0.09 -9.24 -1.89
N TYR A 104 -1.34 -8.85 -1.67
CA TYR A 104 -2.07 -9.22 -0.45
C TYR A 104 -2.22 -10.74 -0.33
N ARG A 105 -2.62 -11.40 -1.41
CA ARG A 105 -2.79 -12.85 -1.43
C ARG A 105 -1.47 -13.57 -1.12
N ILE A 106 -0.38 -13.09 -1.71
CA ILE A 106 0.94 -13.72 -1.53
C ILE A 106 1.45 -13.52 -0.11
N PHE A 107 1.41 -12.29 0.41
CA PHE A 107 2.07 -11.96 1.69
C PHE A 107 1.22 -12.21 2.91
N TYR A 108 -0.11 -12.14 2.80
CA TYR A 108 -1.00 -12.24 3.95
C TYR A 108 -1.91 -13.45 3.96
N LEU A 109 -2.29 -13.98 2.78
CA LEU A 109 -3.15 -15.15 2.69
C LEU A 109 -2.39 -16.42 2.33
N ASN A 110 -1.09 -16.35 2.06
CA ASN A 110 -0.29 -17.48 1.60
C ASN A 110 -0.86 -18.15 0.35
N ASP A 111 -1.51 -17.37 -0.50
CA ASP A 111 -2.18 -17.85 -1.70
C ASP A 111 -1.46 -17.27 -2.93
N ILE A 112 -0.86 -18.14 -3.75
CA ILE A 112 -0.08 -17.70 -4.92
C ILE A 112 -0.98 -17.69 -6.14
N PRO A 113 -1.37 -16.50 -6.66
CA PRO A 113 -2.18 -16.43 -7.88
C PRO A 113 -1.42 -16.97 -9.08
N THR A 114 -2.15 -17.56 -10.02
CA THR A 114 -1.55 -18.11 -11.24
C THR A 114 -1.39 -17.06 -12.34
N ASP A 115 -2.06 -15.92 -12.20
CA ASP A 115 -2.12 -14.88 -13.22
C ASP A 115 -1.37 -13.59 -12.84
N VAL A 116 -0.34 -13.72 -12.02
CA VAL A 116 0.47 -12.58 -11.59
C VAL A 116 1.17 -11.94 -12.80
N THR A 117 1.05 -10.62 -12.93
CA THR A 117 1.67 -9.85 -14.02
C THR A 117 2.80 -8.95 -13.56
N ASP A 118 2.84 -8.57 -12.29
CA ASP A 118 3.88 -7.68 -11.78
C ASP A 118 5.23 -8.37 -11.71
N LYS A 119 6.28 -7.69 -12.20
CA LYS A 119 7.63 -8.25 -12.25
C LYS A 119 8.19 -8.57 -10.87
N GLN A 120 7.98 -7.69 -9.90
CA GLN A 120 8.51 -7.88 -8.55
C GLN A 120 7.84 -9.07 -7.87
N LEU A 121 6.53 -9.20 -8.02
CA LEU A 121 5.80 -10.33 -7.47
C LEU A 121 6.19 -11.64 -8.14
N LYS A 122 6.41 -11.64 -9.45
CA LYS A 122 6.89 -12.83 -10.17
C LYS A 122 8.25 -13.26 -9.64
N LYS A 123 9.16 -12.33 -9.39
CA LYS A 123 10.47 -12.64 -8.81
C LYS A 123 10.35 -13.23 -7.42
N TYR A 124 9.46 -12.67 -6.61
CA TYR A 124 9.22 -13.18 -5.27
C TYR A 124 8.72 -14.62 -5.30
N ILE A 125 7.72 -14.89 -6.15
CA ILE A 125 7.15 -16.24 -6.30
C ILE A 125 8.21 -17.23 -6.76
N ALA A 126 9.03 -16.85 -7.74
CA ALA A 126 10.12 -17.69 -8.24
C ALA A 126 11.12 -18.02 -7.11
N GLY A 127 11.35 -17.10 -6.21
CA GLY A 127 12.29 -17.29 -5.08
C GLY A 127 11.79 -18.25 -4.02
N ILE A 128 10.48 -18.46 -3.90
CA ILE A 128 9.90 -19.37 -2.90
C ILE A 128 9.58 -20.74 -3.45
N LYS A 129 9.73 -20.94 -4.74
CA LYS A 129 9.58 -22.24 -5.39
C LYS A 129 10.91 -22.94 -5.47
#